data_b6160e0575f3e5a6e5f6dfeb4936fc46
#
_entry.id   b6160e0575f3e5a6e5f6dfeb4936fc46
#
_cell.length_a   1.000
_cell.length_b   1.000
_cell.length_c   1.000
_cell.angle_alpha   90.00
_cell.angle_beta   90.00
_cell.angle_gamma   90.00
#
_symmetry.space_group_name_H-M   'P 1'
#
loop_
_entity.id
_entity.type
_entity.pdbx_description
1 polymer ?
#
loop_
_entity_poly.entity_id
_entity_poly.type
_entity_poly.pdbx_seq_one_letter_code
_entity_poly.pdbx_strand_id
1 'polypeptide(L)'
;MAERIRIDKWLWYARFYRSRPLAQQAASSGLIRLNGHRVLKPSAGIGLGDVLTLPRGRQVVAVRVAALGTRRGPASEAQTLYEIVADAMLDRSSTPP
;
A
#
# COMPACT_ATOMS: atom_id res chain seq x y z
N MET A 1 -14.57 17.49 4.29
CA MET A 1 -14.57 16.06 3.96
C MET A 1 -13.16 15.60 3.62
N ALA A 2 -12.82 14.40 4.00
CA ALA A 2 -11.47 13.89 3.75
C ALA A 2 -11.32 13.54 2.27
N GLU A 3 -10.19 13.90 1.71
CA GLU A 3 -9.86 13.51 0.36
C GLU A 3 -9.55 12.02 0.30
N ARG A 4 -9.86 11.41 -0.83
CA ARG A 4 -9.55 10.02 -1.08
C ARG A 4 -8.94 9.86 -2.45
N ILE A 5 -8.16 8.79 -2.59
CA ILE A 5 -7.55 8.44 -3.86
C ILE A 5 -7.76 6.93 -4.07
N ARG A 6 -7.83 6.50 -5.31
CA ARG A 6 -7.91 5.07 -5.61
C ARG A 6 -6.65 4.38 -5.11
N ILE A 7 -6.83 3.21 -4.53
CA ILE A 7 -5.70 2.48 -3.95
C ILE A 7 -4.66 2.10 -5.01
N ASP A 8 -5.10 1.72 -6.21
CA ASP A 8 -4.17 1.35 -7.28
C ASP A 8 -3.30 2.55 -7.69
N LYS A 9 -3.89 3.71 -7.74
CA LYS A 9 -3.18 4.93 -8.11
C LYS A 9 -2.16 5.29 -7.03
N TRP A 10 -2.56 5.23 -5.78
CA TRP A 10 -1.66 5.57 -4.67
C TRP A 10 -0.50 4.59 -4.57
N LEU A 11 -0.77 3.30 -4.72
CA LEU A 11 0.28 2.27 -4.69
C LEU A 11 1.33 2.51 -5.78
N TRP A 12 0.86 2.98 -6.93
CA TRP A 12 1.75 3.30 -8.04
C TRP A 12 2.52 4.60 -7.76
N TYR A 13 1.86 5.62 -7.23
CA TYR A 13 2.52 6.86 -6.83
C TYR A 13 3.61 6.59 -5.79
N ALA A 14 3.32 5.75 -4.84
CA ALA A 14 4.25 5.43 -3.74
C ALA A 14 5.34 4.45 -4.15
N ARG A 15 5.33 4.01 -5.40
CA ARG A 15 6.33 3.12 -6.00
C ARG A 15 6.39 1.74 -5.38
N PHE A 16 5.30 1.27 -4.79
CA PHE A 16 5.23 -0.12 -4.36
C PHE A 16 5.09 -1.07 -5.54
N TYR A 17 4.59 -0.57 -6.67
CA TYR A 17 4.46 -1.35 -7.89
C TYR A 17 5.05 -0.57 -9.05
N ARG A 18 5.69 -1.30 -9.97
CA ARG A 18 6.42 -0.73 -11.09
C ARG A 18 5.49 -0.04 -12.08
N SER A 19 4.26 -0.53 -12.19
CA SER A 19 3.29 0.05 -13.12
C SER A 19 1.93 0.06 -12.47
N ARG A 20 1.03 0.90 -13.00
CA ARG A 20 -0.33 0.95 -12.48
C ARG A 20 -1.10 -0.35 -12.73
N PRO A 21 -0.96 -1.02 -13.90
CA PRO A 21 -1.60 -2.33 -14.07
C PRO A 21 -1.17 -3.36 -13.03
N LEU A 22 0.10 -3.36 -12.62
CA LEU A 22 0.55 -4.25 -11.56
C LEU A 22 -0.09 -3.91 -10.23
N ALA A 23 -0.23 -2.62 -9.93
CA ALA A 23 -0.93 -2.19 -8.72
C ALA A 23 -2.40 -2.61 -8.74
N GLN A 24 -3.04 -2.51 -9.91
CA GLN A 24 -4.42 -2.95 -10.07
C GLN A 24 -4.56 -4.45 -9.82
N GLN A 25 -3.64 -5.20 -10.36
CA GLN A 25 -3.62 -6.64 -10.20
C GLN A 25 -3.48 -7.03 -8.73
N ALA A 26 -2.54 -6.39 -8.05
CA ALA A 26 -2.32 -6.65 -6.63
C ALA A 26 -3.54 -6.30 -5.79
N ALA A 27 -4.16 -5.17 -6.08
CA ALA A 27 -5.35 -4.73 -5.35
C ALA A 27 -6.56 -5.65 -5.59
N SER A 28 -6.60 -6.33 -6.75
CA SER A 28 -7.68 -7.26 -7.06
C SER A 28 -7.44 -8.65 -6.50
N SER A 29 -6.20 -8.97 -6.17
CA SER A 29 -5.82 -10.35 -5.83
C SER A 29 -6.17 -10.76 -4.40
N GLY A 30 -6.53 -9.81 -3.56
CA GLY A 30 -6.79 -10.09 -2.16
C GLY A 30 -5.54 -10.09 -1.29
N LEU A 31 -4.40 -9.71 -1.84
CA LEU A 31 -3.13 -9.68 -1.10
C LEU A 31 -2.96 -8.44 -0.25
N ILE A 32 -3.77 -7.41 -0.48
CA ILE A 32 -3.65 -6.13 0.20
C ILE A 32 -4.80 -5.97 1.18
N ARG A 33 -4.49 -5.48 2.37
CA ARG A 33 -5.50 -5.18 3.38
C ARG A 33 -5.50 -3.68 3.65
N LEU A 34 -6.68 -3.14 3.82
CA LEU A 34 -6.90 -1.75 4.19
C LEU A 34 -7.50 -1.73 5.57
N ASN A 35 -6.77 -1.21 6.55
CA ASN A 35 -7.22 -1.18 7.94
C ASN A 35 -7.67 -2.56 8.41
N GLY A 36 -6.93 -3.60 7.99
CA GLY A 36 -7.21 -4.97 8.38
C GLY A 36 -8.19 -5.72 7.50
N HIS A 37 -8.84 -5.05 6.55
CA HIS A 37 -9.84 -5.67 5.69
C HIS A 37 -9.29 -5.89 4.29
N ARG A 38 -9.56 -7.06 3.74
CA ARG A 38 -9.07 -7.41 2.41
C ARG A 38 -9.63 -6.48 1.34
N VAL A 39 -8.76 -5.98 0.49
CA VAL A 39 -9.13 -5.16 -0.66
C VAL A 39 -9.35 -6.09 -1.84
N LEU A 40 -10.46 -5.91 -2.54
CA LEU A 40 -10.80 -6.73 -3.72
C LEU A 40 -10.99 -5.90 -4.98
N LYS A 41 -10.98 -4.57 -4.86
CA LYS A 41 -11.19 -3.69 -6.01
C LYS A 41 -10.05 -2.68 -6.10
N PRO A 42 -9.45 -2.51 -7.29
CA PRO A 42 -8.43 -1.49 -7.47
C PRO A 42 -8.94 -0.06 -7.24
N SER A 43 -10.24 0.13 -7.38
CA SER A 43 -10.86 1.44 -7.20
C SER A 43 -11.19 1.76 -5.74
N ALA A 44 -10.87 0.88 -4.80
CA ALA A 44 -11.12 1.14 -3.39
C ALA A 44 -10.45 2.47 -3.01
N GLY A 45 -11.17 3.32 -2.27
CA GLY A 45 -10.66 4.61 -1.87
C GLY A 45 -9.89 4.55 -0.57
N ILE A 46 -8.77 5.26 -0.53
CA ILE A 46 -7.98 5.39 0.70
C ILE A 46 -7.76 6.86 1.00
N GLY A 47 -7.52 7.18 2.26
CA GLY A 47 -7.30 8.54 2.72
C GLY A 47 -6.16 8.61 3.71
N LEU A 48 -5.85 9.82 4.14
CA LEU A 48 -4.78 10.04 5.11
C LEU A 48 -5.05 9.26 6.39
N GLY A 49 -4.00 8.66 6.91
CA GLY A 49 -4.09 7.89 8.15
C GLY A 49 -4.49 6.44 7.97
N ASP A 50 -4.97 6.06 6.80
CA ASP A 50 -5.30 4.65 6.54
C ASP A 50 -4.03 3.82 6.56
N VAL A 51 -4.15 2.57 7.01
CA VAL A 51 -3.03 1.64 7.08
C VAL A 51 -3.25 0.53 6.05
N LEU A 52 -2.26 0.36 5.19
CA LEU A 52 -2.26 -0.69 4.18
C LEU A 52 -1.25 -1.75 4.55
N THR A 53 -1.67 -3.00 4.49
CA THR A 53 -0.77 -4.15 4.66
C THR A 53 -0.62 -4.80 3.30
N LEU A 54 0.62 -4.95 2.85
CA LEU A 54 0.89 -5.47 1.51
C LEU A 54 2.18 -6.25 1.48
N PRO A 55 2.30 -7.18 0.53
CA PRO A 55 3.56 -7.89 0.34
C PRO A 55 4.59 -6.98 -0.32
N ARG A 56 5.84 -7.12 0.09
CA ARG A 56 6.96 -6.38 -0.48
C ARG A 56 8.15 -7.33 -0.53
N GLY A 57 8.35 -7.95 -1.68
CA GLY A 57 9.35 -9.00 -1.79
C GLY A 57 8.97 -10.17 -0.91
N ARG A 58 9.86 -10.55 -0.01
CA ARG A 58 9.61 -11.67 0.91
C ARG A 58 9.04 -11.22 2.24
N GLN A 59 8.65 -9.97 2.33
CA GLN A 59 8.14 -9.40 3.58
C GLN A 59 6.71 -8.95 3.40
N VAL A 60 6.03 -8.80 4.51
CA VAL A 60 4.76 -8.09 4.59
C VAL A 60 5.04 -6.79 5.30
N VAL A 61 4.60 -5.69 4.73
CA VAL A 61 4.83 -4.38 5.32
C VAL A 61 3.48 -3.71 5.55
N ALA A 62 3.35 -3.04 6.69
CA ALA A 62 2.20 -2.20 6.98
C ALA A 62 2.65 -0.76 6.92
N VAL A 63 1.97 0.03 6.11
CA VAL A 63 2.31 1.43 5.91
C VAL A 63 1.09 2.31 6.18
N ARG A 64 1.34 3.45 6.80
CA ARG A 64 0.29 4.46 7.00
C ARG A 64 0.37 5.48 5.88
N VAL A 65 -0.78 5.85 5.33
CA VAL A 65 -0.84 6.86 4.29
C VAL A 65 -0.57 8.22 4.92
N ALA A 66 0.56 8.81 4.57
CA ALA A 66 0.98 10.12 5.10
C ALA A 66 0.62 11.25 4.15
N ALA A 67 0.52 10.97 2.85
CA ALA A 67 0.10 11.94 1.86
C ALA A 67 -0.48 11.18 0.67
N LEU A 68 -1.43 11.78 -0.02
CA LEU A 68 -2.06 11.12 -1.17
C LEU A 68 -1.22 11.26 -2.43
N GLY A 69 -0.45 12.33 -2.52
CA GLY A 69 0.35 12.61 -3.71
C GLY A 69 -0.48 13.16 -4.84
N THR A 70 0.21 13.64 -5.86
CA THR A 70 -0.44 14.17 -7.07
C THR A 70 0.16 13.56 -8.32
N ARG A 71 1.21 12.78 -8.18
CA ARG A 71 1.92 12.18 -9.31
C ARG A 71 2.82 11.07 -8.82
N ARG A 72 3.28 10.27 -9.76
CA ARG A 72 4.34 9.29 -9.48
C ARG A 72 5.68 9.99 -9.64
N GLY A 73 6.19 10.49 -8.54
CA GLY A 73 7.47 11.19 -8.53
C GLY A 73 8.66 10.24 -8.34
N PRO A 74 9.87 10.79 -8.17
CA PRO A 74 11.04 9.98 -7.87
C PRO A 74 10.91 9.29 -6.52
N ALA A 75 11.79 8.31 -6.28
CA ALA A 75 11.71 7.49 -5.07
C ALA A 75 11.73 8.32 -3.79
N SER A 76 12.53 9.37 -3.74
CA SER A 76 12.60 10.22 -2.55
C SER A 76 11.28 10.93 -2.26
N GLU A 77 10.58 11.33 -3.30
CA GLU A 77 9.26 11.93 -3.15
C GLU A 77 8.23 10.88 -2.75
N ALA A 78 8.31 9.71 -3.37
CA ALA A 78 7.37 8.63 -3.08
C ALA A 78 7.44 8.21 -1.61
N GLN A 79 8.62 8.23 -1.03
CA GLN A 79 8.79 7.84 0.37
C GLN A 79 8.11 8.79 1.34
N THR A 80 7.77 10.00 0.90
CA THR A 80 7.04 10.93 1.76
C THR A 80 5.54 10.65 1.79
N LEU A 81 5.06 9.76 0.93
CA LEU A 81 3.63 9.44 0.88
C LEU A 81 3.21 8.47 1.96
N TYR A 82 4.16 7.81 2.60
CA TYR A 82 3.83 6.80 3.60
C TYR A 82 4.88 6.76 4.69
N GLU A 83 4.50 6.14 5.81
CA GLU A 83 5.47 5.75 6.83
C GLU A 83 5.26 4.28 7.13
N ILE A 84 6.36 3.56 7.31
CA ILE A 84 6.30 2.15 7.64
C ILE A 84 5.98 2.03 9.11
N VAL A 85 4.88 1.36 9.45
CA VAL A 85 4.46 1.19 10.82
C VAL A 85 4.74 -0.22 11.34
N ALA A 86 4.91 -1.19 10.44
CA ALA A 86 5.29 -2.54 10.82
C ALA A 86 5.79 -3.28 9.60
N ASP A 87 6.74 -4.21 9.80
CA ASP A 87 7.12 -5.13 8.74
C ASP A 87 7.40 -6.49 9.35
N ALA A 88 7.21 -7.52 8.56
CA ALA A 88 7.43 -8.90 8.99
C ALA A 88 7.70 -9.75 7.77
N MET A 89 8.50 -10.82 8.00
CA MET A 89 8.73 -11.77 6.94
C MET A 89 7.44 -12.53 6.66
N LEU A 90 7.24 -12.90 5.40
CA LEU A 90 6.16 -13.80 5.03
C LEU A 90 6.39 -15.19 5.61
N ASP A 91 7.63 -15.50 5.92
CA ASP A 91 8.05 -16.77 6.48
C ASP A 91 7.36 -16.99 7.83
N ARG A 92 6.82 -18.18 8.01
CA ARG A 92 6.17 -18.56 9.24
C ARG A 92 7.08 -18.51 10.45
N SER A 93 8.35 -18.71 10.24
CA SER A 93 9.30 -18.72 11.34
C SER A 93 9.42 -17.36 12.04
N SER A 94 8.97 -16.30 11.41
CA SER A 94 9.01 -14.98 12.01
C SER A 94 7.78 -14.70 12.86
N THR A 95 6.82 -15.60 12.90
CA THR A 95 5.61 -15.41 13.66
C THR A 95 5.92 -15.46 15.15
N PRO A 96 5.47 -14.48 15.93
CA PRO A 96 5.68 -14.51 17.37
C PRO A 96 4.98 -15.71 18.00
N PRO A 97 5.52 -16.21 19.05
CA PRO A 97 4.90 -17.31 19.77
C PRO A 97 3.55 -16.93 20.37
#